data_b1cfe58a8861c9abe5e3a5ac7c3f0815
#
_entry.id   b1cfe58a8861c9abe5e3a5ac7c3f0815
#
_cell.length_a   1.000
_cell.length_b   1.000
_cell.length_c   1.000
_cell.angle_alpha   90.00
_cell.angle_beta   90.00
_cell.angle_gamma   90.00
#
_symmetry.space_group_name_H-M   'P 1'
#
loop_
_entity.id
_entity.type
_entity.pdbx_description
1 polymer ?
#
loop_
_entity_poly.entity_id
_entity_poly.type
_entity_poly.pdbx_seq_one_letter_code
_entity_poly.pdbx_strand_id
1 'polypeptide(L)'
;NMDLLGTNPVFNLYDKEWRIYSKSPIMPPHYAGADAVISNSLVTEGCVVHGLVRHSVLYAGVRIEPGAVVEDSIIMPNSVIERGAVVQKTIVGENAIVGAKARVGCEKLDTDADYDTKLTGDITLVASAVRVADGLRIPKGMVYNCGKGGGFNE
;
A
#
# COMPACT_ATOMS: atom_id res chain seq x y z
N ASN A 1 -8.43 8.95 -3.67
CA ASN A 1 -8.84 7.64 -3.17
C ASN A 1 -9.07 7.62 -1.66
N MET A 2 -8.17 8.17 -0.85
CA MET A 2 -8.32 8.20 0.62
C MET A 2 -9.54 8.98 1.08
N ASP A 3 -9.99 9.99 0.34
CA ASP A 3 -11.23 10.74 0.59
C ASP A 3 -12.49 9.83 0.66
N LEU A 4 -12.46 8.72 -0.07
CA LEU A 4 -13.55 7.72 -0.06
C LEU A 4 -13.73 7.02 1.30
N LEU A 5 -12.73 7.10 2.18
CA LEU A 5 -12.76 6.55 3.53
C LEU A 5 -13.31 7.53 4.56
N GLY A 6 -13.53 8.77 4.16
CA GLY A 6 -14.12 9.83 4.98
C GLY A 6 -15.59 9.59 5.30
N THR A 7 -16.09 10.24 6.33
CA THR A 7 -17.50 10.16 6.73
C THR A 7 -18.48 10.81 5.74
N ASN A 8 -17.97 11.71 4.90
CA ASN A 8 -18.76 12.40 3.87
C ASN A 8 -17.93 12.58 2.59
N PRO A 9 -17.66 11.49 1.85
CA PRO A 9 -16.86 11.55 0.64
C PRO A 9 -17.58 12.41 -0.42
N VAL A 10 -16.82 13.20 -1.17
CA VAL A 10 -17.33 14.01 -2.29
C VAL A 10 -17.96 13.12 -3.38
N PHE A 11 -17.55 11.87 -3.44
CA PHE A 11 -17.96 10.90 -4.44
C PHE A 11 -18.51 9.62 -3.80
N ASN A 12 -19.72 9.21 -4.19
CA ASN A 12 -20.37 7.99 -3.70
C ASN A 12 -20.14 6.82 -4.66
N LEU A 13 -19.31 5.86 -4.28
CA LEU A 13 -19.08 4.63 -5.05
C LEU A 13 -20.33 3.73 -5.14
N TYR A 14 -21.27 3.89 -4.23
CA TYR A 14 -22.48 3.05 -4.13
C TYR A 14 -23.72 3.69 -4.78
N ASP A 15 -23.52 4.76 -5.57
CA ASP A 15 -24.60 5.39 -6.32
C ASP A 15 -25.17 4.42 -7.36
N LYS A 16 -26.45 4.12 -7.25
CA LYS A 16 -27.15 3.20 -8.15
C LYS A 16 -27.60 3.86 -9.45
N GLU A 17 -27.77 5.17 -9.45
CA GLU A 17 -28.22 5.93 -10.62
C GLU A 17 -27.04 6.28 -11.54
N TRP A 18 -25.86 6.51 -10.96
CA TRP A 18 -24.63 6.74 -11.70
C TRP A 18 -23.60 5.65 -11.44
N ARG A 19 -23.75 4.53 -12.11
CA ARG A 19 -22.83 3.40 -11.97
C ARG A 19 -21.54 3.66 -12.73
N ILE A 20 -20.41 3.49 -12.04
CA ILE A 20 -19.10 3.51 -12.66
C ILE A 20 -18.76 2.08 -13.07
N TYR A 21 -18.52 1.92 -14.36
CA TYR A 21 -18.05 0.67 -14.91
C TYR A 21 -16.55 0.75 -15.13
N SER A 22 -15.79 -0.16 -14.52
CA SER A 22 -14.36 -0.34 -14.77
C SER A 22 -14.12 -1.70 -15.38
N LYS A 23 -13.05 -1.82 -16.18
CA LYS A 23 -12.61 -3.11 -16.71
C LYS A 23 -11.79 -3.83 -15.63
N SER A 24 -12.43 -4.27 -14.56
CA SER A 24 -11.78 -5.09 -13.54
C SER A 24 -11.72 -6.55 -13.98
N PRO A 25 -10.62 -7.26 -13.72
CA PRO A 25 -10.60 -8.71 -13.87
C PRO A 25 -11.63 -9.33 -12.92
N ILE A 26 -12.33 -10.35 -13.38
CA ILE A 26 -13.22 -11.12 -12.51
C ILE A 26 -12.35 -11.91 -11.53
N MET A 27 -12.43 -11.58 -10.26
CA MET A 27 -11.69 -12.23 -9.18
C MET A 27 -12.65 -12.77 -8.12
N PRO A 28 -12.24 -13.76 -7.32
CA PRO A 28 -13.06 -14.23 -6.20
C PRO A 28 -13.24 -13.12 -5.17
N PRO A 29 -14.23 -13.21 -4.27
CA PRO A 29 -14.35 -12.30 -3.14
C PRO A 29 -13.04 -12.22 -2.35
N HIS A 30 -12.82 -11.09 -1.67
CA HIS A 30 -11.70 -10.98 -0.75
C HIS A 30 -11.83 -11.96 0.42
N TYR A 31 -10.71 -12.44 0.92
CA TYR A 31 -10.62 -13.32 2.08
C TYR A 31 -9.90 -12.62 3.24
N ALA A 32 -10.51 -12.62 4.40
CA ALA A 32 -9.88 -12.18 5.64
C ALA A 32 -9.60 -13.39 6.53
N GLY A 33 -8.35 -13.61 6.91
CA GLY A 33 -7.93 -14.66 7.81
C GLY A 33 -8.45 -14.47 9.25
N ALA A 34 -8.34 -15.50 10.09
CA ALA A 34 -8.89 -15.48 11.45
C ALA A 34 -8.32 -14.36 12.33
N ASP A 35 -7.05 -14.01 12.15
CA ASP A 35 -6.37 -12.97 12.91
C ASP A 35 -6.29 -11.62 12.16
N ALA A 36 -6.97 -11.53 11.00
CA ALA A 36 -6.97 -10.29 10.22
C ALA A 36 -7.80 -9.21 10.91
N VAL A 37 -7.28 -7.99 10.90
CA VAL A 37 -7.99 -6.81 11.38
C VAL A 37 -8.12 -5.82 10.24
N ILE A 38 -9.35 -5.55 9.82
CA ILE A 38 -9.65 -4.56 8.78
C ILE A 38 -10.53 -3.48 9.38
N SER A 39 -10.09 -2.24 9.33
CA SER A 39 -10.80 -1.10 9.90
C SER A 39 -10.76 0.10 8.97
N ASN A 40 -11.91 0.73 8.72
CA ASN A 40 -12.07 1.92 7.87
C ASN A 40 -11.27 1.83 6.56
N SER A 41 -11.47 0.75 5.80
CA SER A 41 -10.66 0.46 4.61
C SER A 41 -11.52 -0.07 3.46
N LEU A 42 -11.11 0.24 2.24
CA LEU A 42 -11.69 -0.34 1.04
C LEU A 42 -10.85 -1.55 0.61
N VAL A 43 -11.48 -2.71 0.53
CA VAL A 43 -10.82 -3.96 0.09
C VAL A 43 -11.56 -4.49 -1.11
N THR A 44 -10.88 -4.59 -2.23
CA THR A 44 -11.49 -5.05 -3.49
C THR A 44 -11.37 -6.57 -3.67
N GLU A 45 -11.86 -7.07 -4.78
CA GLU A 45 -11.91 -8.49 -5.12
C GLU A 45 -10.53 -9.14 -5.16
N GLY A 46 -10.46 -10.43 -4.86
CA GLY A 46 -9.22 -11.22 -4.93
C GLY A 46 -8.19 -10.91 -3.85
N CYS A 47 -8.46 -9.98 -2.94
CA CYS A 47 -7.54 -9.71 -1.85
C CYS A 47 -7.50 -10.84 -0.83
N VAL A 48 -6.31 -11.10 -0.27
CA VAL A 48 -6.10 -12.04 0.83
C VAL A 48 -5.43 -11.30 1.98
N VAL A 49 -6.13 -11.15 3.10
CA VAL A 49 -5.66 -10.36 4.24
C VAL A 49 -5.48 -11.26 5.46
N HIS A 50 -4.26 -11.36 5.97
CA HIS A 50 -3.91 -12.05 7.23
C HIS A 50 -3.32 -11.10 8.28
N GLY A 51 -3.09 -9.84 7.93
CA GLY A 51 -2.49 -8.83 8.80
C GLY A 51 -3.49 -7.76 9.22
N LEU A 52 -2.96 -6.62 9.65
CA LEU A 52 -3.72 -5.45 10.04
C LEU A 52 -3.79 -4.44 8.89
N VAL A 53 -5.00 -4.01 8.54
CA VAL A 53 -5.26 -2.97 7.53
C VAL A 53 -6.14 -1.91 8.16
N ARG A 54 -5.66 -0.67 8.19
CA ARG A 54 -6.37 0.46 8.79
C ARG A 54 -6.30 1.68 7.88
N HIS A 55 -7.45 2.34 7.67
CA HIS A 55 -7.57 3.56 6.87
C HIS A 55 -6.81 3.47 5.54
N SER A 56 -7.06 2.40 4.78
CA SER A 56 -6.27 2.05 3.59
C SER A 56 -7.15 1.54 2.45
N VAL A 57 -6.63 1.64 1.24
CA VAL A 57 -7.28 1.14 0.03
C VAL A 57 -6.46 0.00 -0.55
N LEU A 58 -7.04 -1.19 -0.64
CA LEU A 58 -6.44 -2.37 -1.27
C LEU A 58 -7.11 -2.63 -2.61
N TYR A 59 -6.35 -2.55 -3.69
CA TYR A 59 -6.80 -2.89 -5.03
C TYR A 59 -6.79 -4.40 -5.26
N ALA A 60 -7.32 -4.83 -6.42
CA ALA A 60 -7.56 -6.23 -6.74
C ALA A 60 -6.31 -7.12 -6.60
N GLY A 61 -6.48 -8.29 -6.00
CA GLY A 61 -5.43 -9.30 -5.87
C GLY A 61 -4.31 -8.99 -4.88
N VAL A 62 -4.45 -7.98 -4.04
CA VAL A 62 -3.47 -7.63 -3.01
C VAL A 62 -3.40 -8.72 -1.93
N ARG A 63 -2.19 -9.03 -1.48
CA ARG A 63 -1.94 -10.00 -0.40
C ARG A 63 -1.24 -9.31 0.77
N ILE A 64 -1.84 -9.44 1.95
CA ILE A 64 -1.27 -8.96 3.21
C ILE A 64 -0.99 -10.18 4.08
N GLU A 65 0.27 -10.48 4.30
CA GLU A 65 0.72 -11.68 5.02
C GLU A 65 0.62 -11.50 6.55
N PRO A 66 0.67 -12.61 7.31
CA PRO A 66 0.53 -12.56 8.77
C PRO A 66 1.51 -11.60 9.46
N GLY A 67 1.00 -10.80 10.40
CA GLY A 67 1.78 -9.83 11.15
C GLY A 67 2.17 -8.57 10.37
N ALA A 68 1.81 -8.47 9.10
CA ALA A 68 1.99 -7.25 8.34
C ALA A 68 0.98 -6.17 8.78
N VAL A 69 1.40 -4.91 8.71
CA VAL A 69 0.62 -3.74 9.10
C VAL A 69 0.57 -2.77 7.93
N VAL A 70 -0.63 -2.37 7.52
CA VAL A 70 -0.86 -1.37 6.46
C VAL A 70 -1.76 -0.27 7.03
N GLU A 71 -1.25 0.95 7.08
CA GLU A 71 -1.96 2.11 7.62
C GLU A 71 -1.84 3.31 6.67
N ASP A 72 -2.94 4.08 6.56
CA ASP A 72 -3.00 5.33 5.76
C ASP A 72 -2.43 5.18 4.34
N SER A 73 -2.63 4.01 3.71
CA SER A 73 -1.90 3.62 2.51
C SER A 73 -2.79 3.16 1.37
N ILE A 74 -2.27 3.25 0.15
CA ILE A 74 -2.89 2.73 -1.06
C ILE A 74 -2.01 1.63 -1.62
N ILE A 75 -2.54 0.41 -1.72
CA ILE A 75 -1.83 -0.74 -2.27
C ILE A 75 -2.44 -1.09 -3.63
N MET A 76 -1.66 -0.90 -4.68
CA MET A 76 -2.08 -1.11 -6.06
C MET A 76 -2.18 -2.61 -6.41
N PRO A 77 -2.82 -2.99 -7.54
CA PRO A 77 -3.16 -4.37 -7.86
C PRO A 77 -1.99 -5.36 -7.78
N ASN A 78 -2.29 -6.59 -7.35
CA ASN A 78 -1.39 -7.75 -7.29
C ASN A 78 -0.13 -7.54 -6.44
N SER A 79 -0.09 -6.52 -5.59
CA SER A 79 1.07 -6.28 -4.73
C SER A 79 0.99 -7.14 -3.47
N VAL A 80 2.16 -7.47 -2.94
CA VAL A 80 2.31 -8.35 -1.77
C VAL A 80 3.03 -7.60 -0.65
N ILE A 81 2.43 -7.59 0.53
CA ILE A 81 3.06 -7.11 1.76
C ILE A 81 3.40 -8.33 2.59
N GLU A 82 4.69 -8.66 2.64
CA GLU A 82 5.16 -9.88 3.27
C GLU A 82 5.13 -9.82 4.81
N ARG A 83 5.35 -10.97 5.43
CA ARG A 83 5.22 -11.19 6.87
C ARG A 83 5.93 -10.12 7.72
N GLY A 84 5.19 -9.51 8.62
CA GLY A 84 5.72 -8.54 9.59
C GLY A 84 6.19 -7.22 8.99
N ALA A 85 5.95 -6.97 7.71
CA ALA A 85 6.24 -5.68 7.09
C ALA A 85 5.29 -4.59 7.60
N VAL A 86 5.76 -3.37 7.68
CA VAL A 86 4.98 -2.19 8.10
C VAL A 86 4.99 -1.16 6.98
N VAL A 87 3.80 -0.78 6.53
CA VAL A 87 3.59 0.19 5.44
C VAL A 87 2.69 1.30 5.95
N GLN A 88 3.20 2.53 5.99
CA GLN A 88 2.48 3.70 6.51
C GLN A 88 2.59 4.88 5.54
N LYS A 89 1.49 5.63 5.35
CA LYS A 89 1.42 6.80 4.45
C LYS A 89 2.12 6.57 3.12
N THR A 90 1.81 5.44 2.48
CA THR A 90 2.55 4.96 1.31
C THR A 90 1.59 4.62 0.17
N ILE A 91 2.02 4.92 -1.05
CA ILE A 91 1.42 4.34 -2.25
C ILE A 91 2.38 3.27 -2.77
N VAL A 92 1.93 2.02 -2.76
CA VAL A 92 2.68 0.88 -3.29
C VAL A 92 2.18 0.59 -4.70
N GLY A 93 3.06 0.63 -5.68
CA GLY A 93 2.77 0.42 -7.10
C GLY A 93 2.33 -1.01 -7.40
N GLU A 94 1.81 -1.24 -8.60
CA GLU A 94 1.30 -2.54 -9.06
C GLU A 94 2.38 -3.61 -9.09
N ASN A 95 2.02 -4.85 -8.76
CA ASN A 95 2.93 -6.00 -8.77
C ASN A 95 4.19 -5.79 -7.92
N ALA A 96 4.17 -4.86 -6.99
CA ALA A 96 5.29 -4.63 -6.08
C ALA A 96 5.25 -5.60 -4.90
N ILE A 97 6.43 -5.89 -4.35
CA ILE A 97 6.58 -6.74 -3.18
C ILE A 97 7.30 -5.96 -2.09
N VAL A 98 6.66 -5.80 -0.95
CA VAL A 98 7.31 -5.28 0.25
C VAL A 98 7.79 -6.47 1.07
N GLY A 99 9.11 -6.64 1.15
CA GLY A 99 9.77 -7.79 1.76
C GLY A 99 9.49 -7.93 3.25
N ALA A 100 9.76 -9.11 3.78
CA ALA A 100 9.45 -9.44 5.17
C ALA A 100 10.14 -8.47 6.15
N LYS A 101 9.39 -8.00 7.16
CA LYS A 101 9.87 -7.06 8.19
C LYS A 101 10.39 -5.72 7.66
N ALA A 102 10.20 -5.41 6.38
CA ALA A 102 10.52 -4.08 5.84
C ALA A 102 9.62 -3.00 6.47
N ARG A 103 10.12 -1.78 6.56
CA ARG A 103 9.41 -0.63 7.11
C ARG A 103 9.37 0.48 6.08
N VAL A 104 8.21 0.74 5.51
CA VAL A 104 8.00 1.73 4.45
C VAL A 104 7.13 2.87 4.97
N GLY A 105 7.56 4.11 4.74
CA GLY A 105 6.91 5.30 5.25
C GLY A 105 7.18 5.57 6.73
N CYS A 106 8.25 4.97 7.29
CA CYS A 106 8.63 5.20 8.68
C CYS A 106 9.20 6.59 8.91
N GLU A 107 9.25 7.03 10.17
CA GLU A 107 9.86 8.29 10.51
C GLU A 107 11.32 8.37 10.03
N LYS A 108 11.71 9.56 9.52
CA LYS A 108 13.08 9.85 9.11
C LYS A 108 13.98 9.88 10.36
N LEU A 109 15.14 9.24 10.27
CA LEU A 109 16.19 9.35 11.28
C LEU A 109 17.21 10.40 10.84
N ASP A 110 17.95 10.97 11.80
CA ASP A 110 19.02 11.94 11.52
C ASP A 110 20.15 11.35 10.66
N THR A 111 20.25 10.00 10.64
CA THR A 111 21.23 9.26 9.81
C THR A 111 20.75 8.98 8.39
N ASP A 112 19.46 9.22 8.09
CA ASP A 112 18.93 9.02 6.74
C ASP A 112 19.43 10.15 5.82
N ALA A 113 19.83 9.81 4.60
CA ALA A 113 20.27 10.78 3.60
C ALA A 113 19.18 11.83 3.32
N ASP A 114 19.58 13.03 2.96
CA ASP A 114 18.64 14.05 2.51
C ASP A 114 18.09 13.69 1.12
N TYR A 115 16.79 13.83 0.96
CA TYR A 115 16.08 13.63 -0.30
C TYR A 115 14.98 14.69 -0.44
N ASP A 116 14.65 15.01 -1.70
CA ASP A 116 13.65 16.03 -1.99
C ASP A 116 12.24 15.50 -1.79
N THR A 117 11.51 16.06 -0.83
CA THR A 117 10.12 15.73 -0.53
C THR A 117 9.11 16.69 -1.17
N LYS A 118 9.55 17.62 -2.01
CA LYS A 118 8.67 18.65 -2.60
C LYS A 118 7.53 18.06 -3.43
N LEU A 119 7.76 16.92 -4.08
CA LEU A 119 6.75 16.25 -4.90
C LEU A 119 5.85 15.30 -4.11
N THR A 120 6.36 14.73 -3.04
CA THR A 120 5.69 13.65 -2.29
C THR A 120 5.13 14.13 -0.96
N GLY A 121 5.68 15.21 -0.40
CA GLY A 121 5.39 15.61 0.98
C GLY A 121 5.77 14.47 1.94
N ASP A 122 4.82 14.04 2.75
CA ASP A 122 4.98 12.93 3.69
C ASP A 122 4.58 11.56 3.10
N ILE A 123 4.15 11.51 1.82
CA ILE A 123 3.70 10.26 1.18
C ILE A 123 4.90 9.54 0.57
N THR A 124 5.13 8.31 0.97
CA THR A 124 6.15 7.46 0.38
C THR A 124 5.61 6.77 -0.88
N LEU A 125 6.45 6.66 -1.89
CA LEU A 125 6.09 5.98 -3.13
C LEU A 125 6.99 4.77 -3.36
N VAL A 126 6.39 3.62 -3.60
CA VAL A 126 7.09 2.41 -4.08
C VAL A 126 6.67 2.17 -5.51
N ALA A 127 7.63 2.13 -6.42
CA ALA A 127 7.35 1.95 -7.85
C ALA A 127 6.73 0.58 -8.16
N SER A 128 6.07 0.48 -9.31
CA SER A 128 5.48 -0.78 -9.79
C SER A 128 6.54 -1.82 -10.12
N ALA A 129 6.21 -3.11 -9.92
CA ALA A 129 7.06 -4.26 -10.21
C ALA A 129 8.43 -4.25 -9.50
N VAL A 130 8.52 -3.58 -8.36
CA VAL A 130 9.73 -3.48 -7.55
C VAL A 130 9.62 -4.37 -6.32
N ARG A 131 10.74 -4.96 -5.90
CA ARG A 131 10.86 -5.64 -4.61
C ARG A 131 11.63 -4.77 -3.63
N VAL A 132 11.00 -4.41 -2.54
CA VAL A 132 11.65 -3.85 -1.36
C VAL A 132 12.32 -5.00 -0.60
N ALA A 133 13.61 -4.89 -0.30
CA ALA A 133 14.33 -5.95 0.39
C ALA A 133 13.81 -6.20 1.81
N ASP A 134 13.99 -7.41 2.31
CA ASP A 134 13.60 -7.79 3.65
C ASP A 134 14.31 -6.91 4.70
N GLY A 135 13.56 -6.43 5.68
CA GLY A 135 14.07 -5.58 6.74
C GLY A 135 14.50 -4.17 6.33
N LEU A 136 14.40 -3.81 5.04
CA LEU A 136 14.76 -2.48 4.57
C LEU A 136 13.87 -1.41 5.18
N ARG A 137 14.48 -0.28 5.56
CA ARG A 137 13.77 0.93 5.97
C ARG A 137 13.69 1.91 4.80
N ILE A 138 12.48 2.41 4.52
CA ILE A 138 12.24 3.49 3.56
C ILE A 138 11.51 4.59 4.33
N PRO A 139 12.18 5.74 4.57
CA PRO A 139 11.58 6.86 5.27
C PRO A 139 10.39 7.48 4.54
N LYS A 140 9.55 8.20 5.28
CA LYS A 140 8.41 8.94 4.73
C LYS A 140 8.86 9.97 3.67
N GLY A 141 8.04 10.14 2.63
CA GLY A 141 8.29 11.09 1.55
C GLY A 141 9.31 10.63 0.50
N MET A 142 9.91 9.47 0.66
CA MET A 142 10.87 8.92 -0.30
C MET A 142 10.18 8.25 -1.49
N VAL A 143 10.77 8.37 -2.67
CA VAL A 143 10.41 7.57 -3.85
C VAL A 143 11.38 6.41 -3.98
N TYR A 144 10.89 5.18 -3.79
CA TYR A 144 11.67 3.97 -3.94
C TYR A 144 11.42 3.33 -5.31
N ASN A 145 12.44 3.40 -6.16
CA ASN A 145 12.45 2.78 -7.48
C ASN A 145 13.75 2.01 -7.64
N CYS A 146 13.73 0.71 -7.41
CA CYS A 146 14.88 -0.14 -7.69
C CYS A 146 14.90 -0.47 -9.18
N GLY A 147 15.24 0.51 -10.03
CA GLY A 147 15.60 0.28 -11.41
C GLY A 147 16.79 -0.67 -11.47
N LYS A 148 16.87 -1.50 -12.49
CA LYS A 148 17.92 -2.50 -12.72
C LYS A 148 19.32 -1.95 -12.38
N GLY A 149 19.84 -2.31 -11.22
CA GLY A 149 21.14 -1.84 -10.72
C GLY A 149 20.96 -1.02 -9.45
N GLY A 150 21.28 -1.64 -8.31
CA GLY A 150 21.23 -0.99 -7.01
C GLY A 150 22.09 0.28 -7.02
N GLY A 151 21.47 1.37 -6.65
CA GLY A 151 22.12 2.65 -6.47
C GLY A 151 21.05 3.65 -6.05
N PHE A 152 21.22 4.24 -4.90
CA PHE A 152 20.57 5.49 -4.57
C PHE A 152 21.02 6.47 -5.66
N ASN A 153 20.12 6.89 -6.54
CA ASN A 153 20.46 7.97 -7.48
C ASN A 153 20.47 9.28 -6.69
N GLU A 154 21.63 9.93 -6.74
CA GLU A 154 21.89 11.31 -6.33
C GLU A 154 20.97 12.30 -7.04
#